data_2007b0288f392394c4d01a7bc3570125
#
_entry.id   2007b0288f392394c4d01a7bc3570125
#
_cell.length_a   1.000
_cell.length_b   1.000
_cell.length_c   1.000
_cell.angle_alpha   90.00
_cell.angle_beta   90.00
_cell.angle_gamma   90.00
#
_symmetry.space_group_name_H-M   'P 1'
#
loop_
_entity.id
_entity.type
_entity.pdbx_description
1 polymer ?
#
loop_
_entity_poly.entity_id
_entity_poly.type
_entity_poly.pdbx_seq_one_letter_code
_entity_poly.pdbx_strand_id
1 'polypeptide(L)'
;IKSDEGLNIMGGTFPGSPFIHVGFNEYLGWGATVNQPDLADIYQLNINPDDHNQYLLDGSWKDLKVIKQNFKVKLFGPFSISYPIDMYFSDHGPVMKDGKKAYALRYIGMDDANQAAAWLKMNKAKNLTEWEESLRMQQIASLNLVYADYQDNILFIHNMKSPKRSPSYDWENILPGDQSELIWNDFYTYDEIPRILNPNSGYIYSTNQTPFLVTSKSDNLNKNDYPKTMGFQTRVTNRAHRAYLSLIHI
;
A
#
# COMPACT_ATOMS: atom_id res chain seq x y z
N ILE A 1 -20.79 4.49 -15.38
CA ILE A 1 -21.56 5.17 -14.31
C ILE A 1 -21.74 6.61 -14.72
N LYS A 2 -23.00 7.08 -14.71
CA LYS A 2 -23.33 8.48 -14.90
C LYS A 2 -24.26 8.90 -13.76
N SER A 3 -23.98 10.03 -13.10
CA SER A 3 -24.84 10.59 -12.04
C SER A 3 -24.94 12.11 -12.14
N ASP A 4 -26.02 12.66 -11.58
CA ASP A 4 -26.24 14.11 -11.52
C ASP A 4 -25.23 14.82 -10.61
N GLU A 5 -24.50 14.07 -9.78
CA GLU A 5 -23.44 14.56 -8.89
C GLU A 5 -22.07 14.70 -9.58
N GLY A 6 -22.01 14.62 -10.92
CA GLY A 6 -20.81 14.88 -11.72
C GLY A 6 -19.92 13.66 -11.98
N LEU A 7 -20.43 12.44 -11.84
CA LEU A 7 -19.76 11.25 -12.35
C LEU A 7 -20.20 10.98 -13.80
N ASN A 8 -19.24 10.84 -14.71
CA ASN A 8 -19.45 10.31 -16.05
C ASN A 8 -18.21 9.49 -16.42
N ILE A 9 -18.20 8.23 -15.98
CA ILE A 9 -17.03 7.35 -16.01
C ILE A 9 -17.36 5.98 -16.57
N MET A 10 -16.37 5.37 -17.25
CA MET A 10 -16.42 4.00 -17.75
C MET A 10 -15.13 3.27 -17.37
N GLY A 11 -15.25 1.99 -16.99
CA GLY A 11 -14.07 1.17 -16.69
C GLY A 11 -14.39 -0.09 -15.90
N GLY A 12 -13.34 -0.70 -15.36
CA GLY A 12 -13.39 -1.90 -14.54
C GLY A 12 -13.33 -1.61 -13.04
N THR A 13 -13.98 -2.47 -12.27
CA THR A 13 -13.98 -2.42 -10.81
C THR A 13 -13.91 -3.82 -10.22
N PHE A 14 -13.52 -3.91 -8.94
CA PHE A 14 -13.64 -5.17 -8.19
C PHE A 14 -15.10 -5.40 -7.77
N PRO A 15 -15.55 -6.67 -7.73
CA PRO A 15 -16.89 -7.00 -7.27
C PRO A 15 -17.17 -6.43 -5.88
N GLY A 16 -18.29 -5.69 -5.77
CA GLY A 16 -18.70 -5.03 -4.52
C GLY A 16 -18.12 -3.63 -4.30
N SER A 17 -17.19 -3.15 -5.13
CA SER A 17 -16.72 -1.76 -5.06
C SER A 17 -17.63 -0.83 -5.88
N PRO A 18 -18.03 0.32 -5.34
CA PRO A 18 -18.81 1.32 -6.06
C PRO A 18 -17.98 2.27 -6.94
N PHE A 19 -16.65 2.09 -6.97
CA PHE A 19 -15.72 2.98 -7.68
C PHE A 19 -15.10 2.29 -8.89
N ILE A 20 -14.73 3.06 -9.91
CA ILE A 20 -13.93 2.59 -11.04
C ILE A 20 -12.45 2.63 -10.64
N HIS A 21 -11.79 1.47 -10.69
CA HIS A 21 -10.37 1.33 -10.33
C HIS A 21 -9.45 1.49 -11.54
N VAL A 22 -9.94 1.13 -12.72
CA VAL A 22 -9.24 1.27 -14.01
C VAL A 22 -10.25 1.77 -15.03
N GLY A 23 -10.00 2.91 -15.65
CA GLY A 23 -10.97 3.47 -16.59
C GLY A 23 -10.67 4.89 -17.01
N PHE A 24 -11.70 5.58 -17.43
CA PHE A 24 -11.61 6.95 -17.92
C PHE A 24 -12.92 7.71 -17.70
N ASN A 25 -12.82 9.03 -17.74
CA ASN A 25 -13.95 9.95 -17.84
C ASN A 25 -13.79 10.86 -19.08
N GLU A 26 -14.49 11.96 -19.15
CA GLU A 26 -14.45 12.88 -20.32
C GLU A 26 -13.11 13.59 -20.48
N TYR A 27 -12.27 13.63 -19.44
CA TYR A 27 -11.07 14.48 -19.35
C TYR A 27 -9.79 13.67 -19.32
N LEU A 28 -9.81 12.50 -18.72
CA LEU A 28 -8.61 11.73 -18.41
C LEU A 28 -8.89 10.22 -18.30
N GLY A 29 -7.85 9.42 -18.40
CA GLY A 29 -7.89 7.98 -18.17
C GLY A 29 -6.78 7.54 -17.23
N TRP A 30 -7.02 6.43 -16.53
CA TRP A 30 -6.03 5.83 -15.64
C TRP A 30 -6.07 4.31 -15.68
N GLY A 31 -4.91 3.73 -15.46
CA GLY A 31 -4.73 2.29 -15.29
C GLY A 31 -4.05 1.99 -13.96
N ALA A 32 -4.33 0.83 -13.41
CA ALA A 32 -3.72 0.36 -12.16
C ALA A 32 -3.15 -1.03 -12.33
N THR A 33 -1.97 -1.25 -11.75
CA THR A 33 -1.39 -2.59 -11.61
C THR A 33 -0.85 -2.77 -10.19
N VAL A 34 -0.86 -3.99 -9.70
CA VAL A 34 -0.30 -4.31 -8.38
C VAL A 34 1.21 -4.02 -8.39
N ASN A 35 1.68 -3.27 -7.40
CA ASN A 35 3.09 -3.15 -7.04
C ASN A 35 3.36 -3.92 -5.74
N GLN A 36 4.63 -4.11 -5.42
CA GLN A 36 5.04 -4.88 -4.24
C GLN A 36 6.14 -4.15 -3.46
N PRO A 37 5.90 -2.93 -2.97
CA PRO A 37 6.79 -2.33 -1.99
C PRO A 37 6.66 -3.06 -0.66
N ASP A 38 7.69 -3.01 0.16
CA ASP A 38 7.65 -3.51 1.52
C ASP A 38 6.92 -2.51 2.43
N LEU A 39 5.71 -2.88 2.86
CA LEU A 39 4.78 -2.02 3.59
C LEU A 39 4.30 -2.63 4.92
N ALA A 40 4.98 -3.68 5.40
CA ALA A 40 4.61 -4.38 6.61
C ALA A 40 5.85 -4.89 7.34
N ASP A 41 5.88 -4.75 8.66
CA ASP A 41 6.97 -5.18 9.51
C ASP A 41 6.47 -6.11 10.62
N ILE A 42 7.29 -7.07 10.98
CA ILE A 42 7.02 -8.05 12.03
C ILE A 42 7.99 -7.81 13.19
N TYR A 43 7.45 -7.71 14.40
CA TYR A 43 8.21 -7.51 15.63
C TYR A 43 8.06 -8.72 16.54
N GLN A 44 9.16 -9.24 17.07
CA GLN A 44 9.12 -10.25 18.10
C GLN A 44 9.01 -9.58 19.46
N LEU A 45 7.89 -9.79 20.15
CA LEU A 45 7.64 -9.23 21.48
C LEU A 45 8.26 -10.11 22.59
N ASN A 46 8.84 -9.47 23.57
CA ASN A 46 9.28 -10.11 24.83
C ASN A 46 8.09 -10.11 25.79
N ILE A 47 7.44 -11.25 25.98
CA ILE A 47 6.28 -11.42 26.88
C ILE A 47 6.75 -11.59 28.32
N ASN A 48 6.04 -10.94 29.25
CA ASN A 48 6.29 -11.09 30.67
C ASN A 48 6.05 -12.56 31.11
N PRO A 49 7.04 -13.23 31.72
CA PRO A 49 6.89 -14.62 32.17
C PRO A 49 5.87 -14.78 33.30
N ASP A 50 5.64 -13.72 34.13
CA ASP A 50 4.72 -13.73 35.24
C ASP A 50 3.30 -13.28 34.85
N ASP A 51 3.17 -12.51 33.75
CA ASP A 51 1.87 -12.10 33.20
C ASP A 51 1.91 -12.12 31.66
N HIS A 52 1.36 -13.16 31.08
CA HIS A 52 1.35 -13.35 29.62
C HIS A 52 0.52 -12.32 28.84
N ASN A 53 -0.14 -11.38 29.50
CA ASN A 53 -0.82 -10.26 28.88
C ASN A 53 0.01 -8.97 28.87
N GLN A 54 1.27 -9.06 29.27
CA GLN A 54 2.22 -7.95 29.22
C GLN A 54 3.38 -8.25 28.29
N TYR A 55 3.91 -7.20 27.66
CA TYR A 55 5.12 -7.23 26.84
C TYR A 55 6.09 -6.12 27.26
N LEU A 56 7.38 -6.35 27.01
CA LEU A 56 8.42 -5.37 27.32
C LEU A 56 8.45 -4.30 26.23
N LEU A 57 8.49 -3.02 26.63
CA LEU A 57 8.74 -1.87 25.73
C LEU A 57 9.55 -0.82 26.49
N ASP A 58 10.69 -0.42 25.94
CA ASP A 58 11.62 0.57 26.52
C ASP A 58 11.95 0.30 28.01
N GLY A 59 12.19 -0.97 28.34
CA GLY A 59 12.54 -1.42 29.69
C GLY A 59 11.38 -1.50 30.68
N SER A 60 10.13 -1.31 30.24
CA SER A 60 8.94 -1.36 31.09
C SER A 60 7.91 -2.36 30.56
N TRP A 61 7.23 -3.06 31.47
CA TRP A 61 6.12 -3.95 31.10
C TRP A 61 4.88 -3.14 30.77
N LYS A 62 4.30 -3.39 29.58
CA LYS A 62 3.05 -2.80 29.09
C LYS A 62 1.99 -3.86 28.87
N ASP A 63 0.74 -3.53 29.17
CA ASP A 63 -0.39 -4.42 28.96
C ASP A 63 -0.73 -4.53 27.47
N LEU A 64 -0.95 -5.77 27.00
CA LEU A 64 -1.60 -6.03 25.73
C LEU A 64 -3.08 -5.65 25.81
N LYS A 65 -3.57 -4.89 24.84
CA LYS A 65 -5.02 -4.68 24.71
C LYS A 65 -5.67 -5.98 24.22
N VAL A 66 -6.62 -6.51 24.98
CA VAL A 66 -7.35 -7.74 24.63
C VAL A 66 -8.77 -7.40 24.22
N ILE A 67 -9.14 -7.80 22.99
CA ILE A 67 -10.49 -7.66 22.47
C ILE A 67 -11.09 -9.06 22.35
N LYS A 68 -12.16 -9.32 23.13
CA LYS A 68 -12.88 -10.59 23.08
C LYS A 68 -13.92 -10.56 21.98
N GLN A 69 -13.85 -11.49 21.04
CA GLN A 69 -14.79 -11.64 19.93
C GLN A 69 -15.41 -13.04 19.95
N ASN A 70 -16.69 -13.12 19.56
CA ASN A 70 -17.38 -14.37 19.39
C ASN A 70 -17.64 -14.62 17.90
N PHE A 71 -17.00 -15.64 17.36
CA PHE A 71 -17.20 -16.06 15.98
C PHE A 71 -18.29 -17.12 15.91
N LYS A 72 -19.32 -16.86 15.12
CA LYS A 72 -20.35 -17.88 14.81
C LYS A 72 -19.89 -18.72 13.63
N VAL A 73 -19.64 -20.00 13.89
CA VAL A 73 -19.31 -20.97 12.86
C VAL A 73 -20.59 -21.72 12.49
N LYS A 74 -21.06 -21.58 11.26
CA LYS A 74 -22.22 -22.34 10.74
C LYS A 74 -21.77 -23.77 10.46
N LEU A 75 -22.46 -24.75 11.06
CA LEU A 75 -22.19 -26.16 10.88
C LEU A 75 -23.03 -26.72 9.70
N PHE A 76 -24.34 -26.78 9.85
CA PHE A 76 -25.27 -27.19 8.80
C PHE A 76 -26.67 -26.63 9.08
N GLY A 77 -27.42 -26.30 8.05
CA GLY A 77 -28.78 -25.75 8.17
C GLY A 77 -28.81 -24.52 9.08
N PRO A 78 -29.70 -24.45 10.10
CA PRO A 78 -29.78 -23.37 11.07
C PRO A 78 -28.76 -23.48 12.22
N PHE A 79 -28.02 -24.57 12.30
CA PHE A 79 -27.12 -24.83 13.44
C PHE A 79 -25.80 -24.10 13.30
N SER A 80 -25.44 -23.35 14.33
CA SER A 80 -24.14 -22.67 14.49
C SER A 80 -23.63 -22.81 15.91
N ILE A 81 -22.31 -22.82 16.04
CA ILE A 81 -21.62 -22.72 17.34
C ILE A 81 -20.95 -21.37 17.46
N SER A 82 -20.89 -20.85 18.68
CA SER A 82 -20.14 -19.62 18.99
C SER A 82 -18.78 -20.01 19.55
N TYR A 83 -17.71 -19.51 18.91
CA TYR A 83 -16.35 -19.75 19.34
C TYR A 83 -15.72 -18.43 19.83
N PRO A 84 -15.39 -18.29 21.13
CA PRO A 84 -14.72 -17.10 21.64
C PRO A 84 -13.26 -17.09 21.22
N ILE A 85 -12.78 -15.93 20.74
CA ILE A 85 -11.38 -15.68 20.40
C ILE A 85 -10.94 -14.40 21.09
N ASP A 86 -9.80 -14.45 21.77
CA ASP A 86 -9.12 -13.28 22.29
C ASP A 86 -8.14 -12.75 21.23
N MET A 87 -8.35 -11.51 20.81
CA MET A 87 -7.45 -10.80 19.88
C MET A 87 -6.58 -9.85 20.70
N TYR A 88 -5.27 -9.96 20.52
CA TYR A 88 -4.28 -9.19 21.25
C TYR A 88 -3.71 -8.08 20.36
N PHE A 89 -3.46 -6.92 20.98
CA PHE A 89 -2.85 -5.77 20.33
C PHE A 89 -1.78 -5.16 21.23
N SER A 90 -0.66 -4.78 20.62
CA SER A 90 0.41 -3.98 21.23
C SER A 90 0.46 -2.60 20.56
N ASP A 91 1.38 -1.73 20.96
CA ASP A 91 1.63 -0.45 20.29
C ASP A 91 2.15 -0.64 18.86
N HIS A 92 2.75 -1.80 18.56
CA HIS A 92 3.17 -2.16 17.20
C HIS A 92 1.98 -2.50 16.29
N GLY A 93 0.90 -3.08 16.83
CA GLY A 93 -0.27 -3.55 16.10
C GLY A 93 -0.84 -4.86 16.63
N PRO A 94 -1.63 -5.59 15.81
CA PRO A 94 -2.18 -6.89 16.20
C PRO A 94 -1.07 -7.90 16.52
N VAL A 95 -1.30 -8.71 17.55
CA VAL A 95 -0.33 -9.67 18.09
C VAL A 95 -0.82 -11.10 17.90
N MET A 96 0.03 -11.92 17.34
CA MET A 96 -0.16 -13.37 17.26
C MET A 96 0.77 -14.05 18.27
N LYS A 97 0.18 -14.85 19.16
CA LYS A 97 0.92 -15.68 20.13
C LYS A 97 1.09 -17.09 19.55
N ASP A 98 2.34 -17.57 19.54
CA ASP A 98 2.71 -18.92 19.10
C ASP A 98 3.57 -19.58 20.19
N GLY A 99 2.93 -20.36 21.05
CA GLY A 99 3.58 -20.98 22.20
C GLY A 99 4.17 -19.92 23.16
N LYS A 100 5.50 -19.92 23.29
CA LYS A 100 6.25 -18.95 24.11
C LYS A 100 6.65 -17.68 23.37
N LYS A 101 6.37 -17.61 22.07
CA LYS A 101 6.70 -16.47 21.23
C LYS A 101 5.46 -15.63 20.95
N ALA A 102 5.65 -14.34 20.77
CA ALA A 102 4.61 -13.44 20.35
C ALA A 102 5.17 -12.51 19.27
N TYR A 103 4.40 -12.30 18.22
CA TYR A 103 4.76 -11.47 17.09
C TYR A 103 3.69 -10.39 16.87
N ALA A 104 4.11 -9.15 16.76
CA ALA A 104 3.24 -8.07 16.37
C ALA A 104 3.44 -7.76 14.90
N LEU A 105 2.35 -7.47 14.20
CA LEU A 105 2.37 -7.04 12.80
C LEU A 105 2.03 -5.55 12.74
N ARG A 106 2.89 -4.77 12.08
CA ARG A 106 2.59 -3.39 11.69
C ARG A 106 2.54 -3.31 10.17
N TYR A 107 1.46 -2.76 9.64
CA TYR A 107 1.30 -2.60 8.19
C TYR A 107 0.58 -1.29 7.89
N ILE A 108 0.78 -0.77 6.70
CA ILE A 108 0.10 0.43 6.24
C ILE A 108 -1.41 0.20 6.13
N GLY A 109 -2.19 1.25 6.39
CA GLY A 109 -3.65 1.17 6.32
C GLY A 109 -4.33 0.62 7.57
N MET A 110 -3.59 0.31 8.65
CA MET A 110 -4.18 -0.12 9.91
C MET A 110 -5.19 0.90 10.48
N ASP A 111 -4.87 2.19 10.31
CA ASP A 111 -5.63 3.31 10.89
C ASP A 111 -6.39 4.12 9.82
N ASP A 112 -6.35 3.70 8.54
CA ASP A 112 -6.92 4.43 7.42
C ASP A 112 -8.27 3.86 6.98
N ALA A 113 -9.31 4.70 6.99
CA ALA A 113 -10.67 4.30 6.60
C ALA A 113 -11.23 5.10 5.40
N ASN A 114 -10.45 6.02 4.80
CA ASN A 114 -10.94 6.97 3.79
C ASN A 114 -10.62 6.59 2.34
N GLN A 115 -10.27 5.32 2.07
CA GLN A 115 -9.97 4.85 0.72
C GLN A 115 -11.11 5.13 -0.28
N ALA A 116 -12.35 4.99 0.17
CA ALA A 116 -13.54 5.31 -0.63
C ALA A 116 -13.56 6.77 -1.11
N ALA A 117 -13.21 7.71 -0.23
CA ALA A 117 -13.15 9.13 -0.57
C ALA A 117 -12.03 9.43 -1.60
N ALA A 118 -10.87 8.78 -1.47
CA ALA A 118 -9.77 8.93 -2.43
C ALA A 118 -10.17 8.43 -3.83
N TRP A 119 -10.77 7.24 -3.93
CA TRP A 119 -11.28 6.73 -5.21
C TRP A 119 -12.38 7.59 -5.81
N LEU A 120 -13.32 8.08 -5.00
CA LEU A 120 -14.37 8.97 -5.48
C LEU A 120 -13.78 10.28 -6.02
N LYS A 121 -12.81 10.87 -5.32
CA LYS A 121 -12.09 12.06 -5.77
C LYS A 121 -11.37 11.81 -7.08
N MET A 122 -10.65 10.69 -7.20
CA MET A 122 -9.98 10.27 -8.43
C MET A 122 -10.97 10.12 -9.60
N ASN A 123 -12.10 9.46 -9.38
CA ASN A 123 -13.11 9.23 -10.41
C ASN A 123 -13.78 10.52 -10.91
N LYS A 124 -13.81 11.58 -10.08
CA LYS A 124 -14.37 12.90 -10.40
C LYS A 124 -13.35 13.88 -10.96
N ALA A 125 -12.05 13.54 -10.94
CA ALA A 125 -10.97 14.43 -11.39
C ALA A 125 -11.13 14.82 -12.87
N LYS A 126 -10.85 16.10 -13.18
CA LYS A 126 -10.97 16.67 -14.53
C LYS A 126 -9.63 17.06 -15.16
N ASN A 127 -8.57 17.00 -14.38
CA ASN A 127 -7.21 17.34 -14.79
C ASN A 127 -6.19 16.63 -13.89
N LEU A 128 -4.91 16.74 -14.26
CA LEU A 128 -3.81 16.10 -13.54
C LEU A 128 -3.76 16.53 -12.07
N THR A 129 -3.89 17.82 -11.78
CA THR A 129 -3.83 18.34 -10.39
C THR A 129 -4.90 17.72 -9.50
N GLU A 130 -6.15 17.69 -9.94
CA GLU A 130 -7.26 17.08 -9.18
C GLU A 130 -7.07 15.58 -9.00
N TRP A 131 -6.50 14.90 -10.02
CA TRP A 131 -6.21 13.47 -9.94
C TRP A 131 -5.10 13.19 -8.92
N GLU A 132 -3.99 13.95 -8.97
CA GLU A 132 -2.89 13.85 -7.99
C GLU A 132 -3.35 14.16 -6.56
N GLU A 133 -4.25 15.12 -6.36
CA GLU A 133 -4.83 15.41 -5.04
C GLU A 133 -5.54 14.22 -4.40
N SER A 134 -6.10 13.29 -5.20
CA SER A 134 -6.67 12.06 -4.67
C SER A 134 -5.61 11.13 -4.06
N LEU A 135 -4.42 11.10 -4.65
CA LEU A 135 -3.28 10.31 -4.19
C LEU A 135 -2.56 10.98 -3.02
N ARG A 136 -2.53 12.33 -2.97
CA ARG A 136 -2.00 13.10 -1.83
C ARG A 136 -2.74 12.83 -0.54
N MET A 137 -3.97 12.32 -0.60
CA MET A 137 -4.69 11.82 0.57
C MET A 137 -4.01 10.60 1.21
N GLN A 138 -3.14 9.89 0.50
CA GLN A 138 -2.42 8.68 0.95
C GLN A 138 -3.36 7.57 1.46
N GLN A 139 -4.57 7.50 0.92
CA GLN A 139 -5.57 6.52 1.31
C GLN A 139 -5.63 5.31 0.35
N ILE A 140 -5.02 5.42 -0.84
CA ILE A 140 -4.78 4.30 -1.74
C ILE A 140 -3.39 3.74 -1.42
N ALA A 141 -3.36 2.65 -0.70
CA ALA A 141 -2.17 2.18 0.00
C ALA A 141 -1.00 1.82 -0.93
N SER A 142 -1.27 1.13 -2.05
CA SER A 142 -0.21 0.56 -2.88
C SER A 142 -0.72 0.14 -4.26
N LEU A 143 -0.30 0.84 -5.32
CA LEU A 143 -0.56 0.48 -6.73
C LEU A 143 0.45 1.20 -7.64
N ASN A 144 0.92 0.55 -8.71
CA ASN A 144 1.43 1.30 -9.85
C ASN A 144 0.24 1.92 -10.58
N LEU A 145 0.26 3.21 -10.79
CA LEU A 145 -0.77 3.91 -11.55
C LEU A 145 -0.16 4.57 -12.79
N VAL A 146 -0.90 4.51 -13.88
CA VAL A 146 -0.61 5.23 -15.11
C VAL A 146 -1.78 6.15 -15.40
N TYR A 147 -1.49 7.33 -15.92
CA TYR A 147 -2.44 8.40 -16.18
C TYR A 147 -2.19 9.00 -17.57
N ALA A 148 -3.25 9.41 -18.24
CA ALA A 148 -3.17 10.27 -19.42
C ALA A 148 -4.39 11.19 -19.48
N ASP A 149 -4.22 12.40 -20.03
CA ASP A 149 -5.31 13.35 -20.21
C ASP A 149 -5.35 13.98 -21.62
N TYR A 150 -6.41 14.76 -21.89
CA TYR A 150 -6.59 15.44 -23.17
C TYR A 150 -5.63 16.63 -23.38
N GLN A 151 -4.82 16.98 -22.38
CA GLN A 151 -3.78 18.00 -22.43
C GLN A 151 -2.38 17.42 -22.74
N ASP A 152 -2.35 16.18 -23.21
CA ASP A 152 -1.14 15.43 -23.56
C ASP A 152 -0.23 15.11 -22.35
N ASN A 153 -0.75 15.18 -21.12
CA ASN A 153 0.01 14.71 -19.97
C ASN A 153 -0.07 13.19 -19.84
N ILE A 154 1.08 12.57 -19.58
CA ILE A 154 1.20 11.17 -19.17
C ILE A 154 1.99 11.08 -17.89
N LEU A 155 1.51 10.31 -16.92
CA LEU A 155 2.15 10.13 -15.62
C LEU A 155 2.21 8.66 -15.23
N PHE A 156 3.39 8.18 -14.86
CA PHE A 156 3.55 6.96 -14.07
C PHE A 156 3.84 7.33 -12.61
N ILE A 157 3.20 6.66 -11.67
CA ILE A 157 3.52 6.75 -10.25
C ILE A 157 3.53 5.37 -9.60
N HIS A 158 4.61 5.10 -8.85
CA HIS A 158 4.67 3.97 -7.93
C HIS A 158 3.99 4.38 -6.62
N ASN A 159 2.66 4.48 -6.68
CA ASN A 159 1.90 4.94 -5.51
C ASN A 159 2.05 3.95 -4.37
N MET A 160 2.49 4.47 -3.23
CA MET A 160 2.64 3.72 -1.99
C MET A 160 2.61 4.65 -0.78
N LYS A 161 2.00 4.22 0.30
CA LYS A 161 2.13 4.87 1.60
C LYS A 161 3.34 4.27 2.30
N SER A 162 4.54 4.72 1.94
CA SER A 162 5.80 4.16 2.45
C SER A 162 6.16 4.72 3.81
N PRO A 163 6.44 3.89 4.83
CA PRO A 163 6.90 4.36 6.13
C PRO A 163 8.34 4.87 6.07
N LYS A 164 8.64 5.91 6.87
CA LYS A 164 10.01 6.38 7.11
C LYS A 164 10.67 5.50 8.16
N ARG A 165 11.52 4.61 7.72
CA ARG A 165 12.22 3.62 8.53
C ARG A 165 13.67 4.02 8.78
N SER A 166 14.21 3.73 9.96
CA SER A 166 15.63 3.94 10.27
C SER A 166 16.53 3.07 9.39
N PRO A 167 17.57 3.61 8.76
CA PRO A 167 18.50 2.83 7.95
C PRO A 167 19.42 1.92 8.77
N SER A 168 19.38 2.01 10.12
CA SER A 168 20.23 1.23 11.02
C SER A 168 19.75 -0.19 11.22
N TYR A 169 18.55 -0.54 10.75
CA TYR A 169 17.93 -1.85 10.90
C TYR A 169 17.66 -2.51 9.55
N ASP A 170 17.67 -3.82 9.55
CA ASP A 170 17.27 -4.63 8.39
C ASP A 170 15.77 -4.95 8.46
N TRP A 171 14.99 -4.19 7.72
CA TRP A 171 13.53 -4.26 7.71
C TRP A 171 12.97 -5.46 6.92
N GLU A 172 13.83 -6.21 6.22
CA GLU A 172 13.43 -7.49 5.58
C GLU A 172 13.36 -8.64 6.59
N ASN A 173 13.83 -8.42 7.84
CA ASN A 173 13.84 -9.40 8.92
C ASN A 173 12.86 -9.06 10.05
N ILE A 174 12.66 -10.04 10.95
CA ILE A 174 11.89 -9.83 12.19
C ILE A 174 12.68 -8.88 13.10
N LEU A 175 12.01 -7.83 13.54
CA LEU A 175 12.58 -6.76 14.35
C LEU A 175 12.40 -7.01 15.85
N PRO A 176 13.24 -6.42 16.72
CA PRO A 176 13.00 -6.43 18.15
C PRO A 176 11.73 -5.63 18.49
N GLY A 177 10.87 -6.20 19.32
CA GLY A 177 9.60 -5.59 19.71
C GLY A 177 9.63 -4.89 21.09
N ASP A 178 10.83 -4.64 21.62
CA ASP A 178 11.05 -3.97 22.90
C ASP A 178 11.55 -2.52 22.77
N GLN A 179 11.56 -1.98 21.54
CA GLN A 179 12.07 -0.65 21.22
C GLN A 179 10.98 0.18 20.51
N SER A 180 10.49 1.22 21.18
CA SER A 180 9.44 2.08 20.62
C SER A 180 9.89 2.90 19.40
N GLU A 181 11.17 3.18 19.25
CA GLU A 181 11.75 3.89 18.10
C GLU A 181 11.56 3.15 16.77
N LEU A 182 11.31 1.84 16.81
CA LEU A 182 11.02 1.02 15.62
C LEU A 182 9.54 1.07 15.21
N ILE A 183 8.67 1.68 16.02
CA ILE A 183 7.26 1.85 15.71
C ILE A 183 7.12 3.08 14.81
N TRP A 184 7.20 2.87 13.49
CA TRP A 184 7.09 3.97 12.55
C TRP A 184 5.67 4.56 12.52
N ASN A 185 5.59 5.90 12.49
CA ASN A 185 4.34 6.68 12.40
C ASN A 185 4.42 7.75 11.30
N ASP A 186 5.61 7.97 10.74
CA ASP A 186 5.84 8.93 9.66
C ASP A 186 5.93 8.23 8.31
N PHE A 187 5.45 8.92 7.26
CA PHE A 187 5.42 8.40 5.91
C PHE A 187 6.06 9.38 4.93
N TYR A 188 6.59 8.83 3.83
CA TYR A 188 6.98 9.65 2.70
C TYR A 188 5.76 10.27 2.06
N THR A 189 5.86 11.53 1.68
CA THR A 189 4.79 12.27 1.00
C THR A 189 4.63 11.81 -0.44
N TYR A 190 3.55 12.22 -1.09
CA TYR A 190 3.32 11.99 -2.52
C TYR A 190 4.49 12.48 -3.40
N ASP A 191 5.13 13.59 -3.03
CA ASP A 191 6.22 14.18 -3.81
C ASP A 191 7.57 13.48 -3.61
N GLU A 192 7.71 12.67 -2.55
CA GLU A 192 8.91 11.91 -2.23
C GLU A 192 8.91 10.49 -2.83
N ILE A 193 7.77 9.98 -3.33
CA ILE A 193 7.68 8.65 -3.94
C ILE A 193 7.98 8.67 -5.44
N PRO A 194 8.43 7.54 -6.04
CA PRO A 194 8.83 7.48 -7.45
C PRO A 194 7.69 7.81 -8.40
N ARG A 195 7.89 8.82 -9.25
CA ARG A 195 6.95 9.21 -10.30
C ARG A 195 7.67 9.80 -11.51
N ILE A 196 7.09 9.62 -12.68
CA ILE A 196 7.59 10.16 -13.95
C ILE A 196 6.44 10.86 -14.66
N LEU A 197 6.56 12.16 -14.85
CA LEU A 197 5.61 12.98 -15.59
C LEU A 197 6.24 13.38 -16.92
N ASN A 198 5.51 13.17 -18.02
CA ASN A 198 5.86 13.60 -19.38
C ASN A 198 7.31 13.26 -19.79
N PRO A 199 7.72 11.96 -19.77
CA PRO A 199 9.06 11.60 -20.19
C PRO A 199 9.32 11.98 -21.64
N ASN A 200 10.57 12.35 -21.99
CA ASN A 200 10.94 12.76 -23.35
C ASN A 200 10.66 11.67 -24.40
N SER A 201 10.69 10.41 -23.99
CA SER A 201 10.37 9.25 -24.85
C SER A 201 8.90 9.18 -25.28
N GLY A 202 8.01 9.96 -24.64
CA GLY A 202 6.60 10.04 -25.00
C GLY A 202 5.76 8.82 -24.59
N TYR A 203 6.31 7.88 -23.83
CA TYR A 203 5.56 6.71 -23.37
C TYR A 203 5.88 6.32 -21.92
N ILE A 204 4.91 5.67 -21.28
CA ILE A 204 5.03 5.00 -20.00
C ILE A 204 4.35 3.63 -20.09
N TYR A 205 4.76 2.68 -19.26
CA TYR A 205 4.07 1.39 -19.19
C TYR A 205 4.14 0.79 -17.78
N SER A 206 3.21 -0.10 -17.50
CA SER A 206 3.22 -0.89 -16.27
C SER A 206 2.79 -2.32 -16.51
N THR A 207 3.62 -3.26 -16.09
CA THR A 207 3.38 -4.71 -16.10
C THR A 207 3.70 -5.33 -14.73
N ASN A 208 3.43 -4.59 -13.65
CA ASN A 208 3.77 -4.92 -12.27
C ASN A 208 5.28 -4.91 -11.96
N GLN A 209 6.07 -4.18 -12.73
CA GLN A 209 7.52 -4.09 -12.53
C GLN A 209 7.91 -2.96 -11.57
N THR A 210 9.20 -2.91 -11.27
CA THR A 210 9.85 -1.83 -10.52
C THR A 210 9.60 -0.45 -11.15
N PRO A 211 9.54 0.65 -10.37
CA PRO A 211 9.39 2.00 -10.90
C PRO A 211 10.62 2.50 -11.69
N PHE A 212 11.71 1.74 -11.69
CA PHE A 212 12.96 2.08 -12.39
C PHE A 212 13.05 1.50 -13.80
N LEU A 213 11.94 0.94 -14.31
CA LEU A 213 11.83 0.40 -15.66
C LEU A 213 10.41 0.59 -16.18
N VAL A 214 10.01 1.83 -16.46
CA VAL A 214 8.62 2.19 -16.83
C VAL A 214 8.53 3.08 -18.07
N THR A 215 9.67 3.44 -18.65
CA THR A 215 9.82 4.24 -19.85
C THR A 215 11.14 3.93 -20.52
N SER A 216 11.66 4.78 -21.43
CA SER A 216 12.98 4.60 -22.02
C SER A 216 14.10 4.63 -20.98
N LYS A 217 15.24 4.04 -21.32
CA LYS A 217 16.39 3.97 -20.43
C LYS A 217 16.87 5.34 -19.95
N SER A 218 16.82 6.36 -20.82
CA SER A 218 17.28 7.71 -20.52
C SER A 218 16.34 8.47 -19.55
N ASP A 219 15.07 8.11 -19.55
CA ASP A 219 14.04 8.83 -18.82
C ASP A 219 13.61 8.11 -17.50
N ASN A 220 14.10 6.88 -17.31
CA ASN A 220 13.82 6.13 -16.09
C ASN A 220 14.48 6.77 -14.86
N LEU A 221 13.82 6.64 -13.72
CA LEU A 221 14.34 7.08 -12.44
C LEU A 221 15.58 6.28 -12.04
N ASN A 222 16.50 6.94 -11.30
CA ASN A 222 17.64 6.28 -10.72
C ASN A 222 17.25 5.73 -9.33
N LYS A 223 17.42 4.41 -9.13
CA LYS A 223 17.12 3.76 -7.85
C LYS A 223 17.91 4.34 -6.67
N ASN A 224 19.13 4.83 -6.92
CA ASN A 224 19.99 5.38 -5.88
C ASN A 224 19.52 6.73 -5.32
N ASP A 225 18.54 7.39 -5.97
CA ASP A 225 17.94 8.63 -5.49
C ASP A 225 16.91 8.39 -4.39
N TYR A 226 16.60 7.12 -4.09
CA TYR A 226 15.59 6.72 -3.12
C TYR A 226 16.20 5.88 -1.99
N PRO A 227 15.74 6.05 -0.75
CA PRO A 227 16.20 5.23 0.38
C PRO A 227 15.89 3.74 0.17
N LYS A 228 16.84 2.87 0.50
CA LYS A 228 16.63 1.42 0.44
C LYS A 228 15.46 0.96 1.34
N THR A 229 15.25 1.66 2.46
CA THR A 229 14.19 1.39 3.42
C THR A 229 12.77 1.59 2.89
N MET A 230 12.61 2.18 1.70
CA MET A 230 11.33 2.19 0.98
C MET A 230 10.92 0.80 0.45
N GLY A 231 11.85 -0.17 0.40
CA GLY A 231 11.56 -1.56 0.10
C GLY A 231 11.02 -1.81 -1.32
N PHE A 232 11.65 -1.22 -2.35
CA PHE A 232 11.21 -1.40 -3.73
C PHE A 232 11.47 -2.80 -4.25
N GLN A 233 10.47 -3.39 -4.87
CA GLN A 233 10.67 -4.56 -5.69
C GLN A 233 11.61 -4.24 -6.85
N THR A 234 12.66 -5.06 -7.00
CA THR A 234 13.66 -4.89 -8.06
C THR A 234 13.61 -5.98 -9.13
N ARG A 235 12.82 -7.04 -8.90
CA ARG A 235 12.69 -8.14 -9.83
C ARG A 235 11.96 -7.69 -11.11
N VAL A 236 12.58 -7.97 -12.25
CA VAL A 236 11.98 -7.76 -13.57
C VAL A 236 11.55 -9.11 -14.14
N THR A 237 10.28 -9.22 -14.50
CA THR A 237 9.72 -10.44 -15.09
C THR A 237 9.97 -10.49 -16.60
N ASN A 238 9.91 -11.70 -17.21
CA ASN A 238 9.98 -11.86 -18.67
C ASN A 238 8.90 -11.04 -19.38
N ARG A 239 7.72 -10.89 -18.79
CA ARG A 239 6.63 -10.04 -19.31
C ARG A 239 7.05 -8.56 -19.37
N ALA A 240 7.69 -8.06 -18.33
CA ALA A 240 8.20 -6.69 -18.29
C ALA A 240 9.30 -6.45 -19.31
N HIS A 241 10.24 -7.39 -19.46
CA HIS A 241 11.27 -7.33 -20.51
C HIS A 241 10.66 -7.34 -21.90
N ARG A 242 9.66 -8.21 -22.16
CA ARG A 242 9.00 -8.27 -23.46
C ARG A 242 8.21 -7.00 -23.79
N ALA A 243 7.52 -6.42 -22.79
CA ALA A 243 6.82 -5.15 -22.94
C ALA A 243 7.82 -4.02 -23.30
N TYR A 244 8.93 -3.93 -22.57
CA TYR A 244 9.99 -2.96 -22.88
C TYR A 244 10.51 -3.10 -24.32
N LEU A 245 10.88 -4.32 -24.73
CA LEU A 245 11.35 -4.58 -26.08
C LEU A 245 10.29 -4.28 -27.16
N SER A 246 9.02 -4.45 -26.86
CA SER A 246 7.92 -4.10 -27.79
C SER A 246 7.81 -2.58 -27.97
N LEU A 247 7.97 -1.82 -26.89
CA LEU A 247 7.81 -0.36 -26.92
C LEU A 247 8.98 0.37 -27.59
N ILE A 248 10.20 -0.17 -27.54
CA ILE A 248 11.35 0.42 -28.24
C ILE A 248 11.28 0.28 -29.77
N HIS A 249 10.30 -0.46 -30.30
CA HIS A 249 10.06 -0.63 -31.74
C HIS A 249 8.87 0.19 -32.24
N ILE A 250 8.21 0.96 -31.37
CA ILE A 250 7.14 1.89 -31.70
C ILE A 250 7.72 3.28 -31.90
#